data_e6f2d4fadaedfb7de4e4e65853bffd80
#
_entry.id   e6f2d4fadaedfb7de4e4e65853bffd80
#
_cell.length_a   1.000
_cell.length_b   1.000
_cell.length_c   1.000
_cell.angle_alpha   90.00
_cell.angle_beta   90.00
_cell.angle_gamma   90.00
#
_symmetry.space_group_name_H-M   'P 1'
#
loop_
_entity.id
_entity.type
_entity.pdbx_description
1 polymer ?
#
loop_
_entity_poly.entity_id
_entity_poly.type
_entity_poly.pdbx_seq_one_letter_code
_entity_poly.pdbx_strand_id
1 'polypeptide(L)'
;MTQAPESDTPMQPMQHAERTEKIQAAKALVWRWLQAARGSDSAADAAEECVAADAIWHCCHPVNELHGRDAIERGWAAPLCAAFPDIERRADILMAGVFDGRFCGGAGVWVASTGHYCGTFEATLFGIAPSGNLAFLRFGEFYRVEGDKIVEARIIVDLIDLLRQTGIRVLPVPTGIEMLVPGPQDHAGLMHAPQSASATAQSMQLVESMIGGLHQFKDGSLKSMGMHAHWSAEMMWYGPVGIGSMRRVEGFQAHHQKPFLVAFPDRQGGNHRARIAEGAYVASTGWPSITATHAGDYLGVPATHQQITMRVMDWWRAADGTLSENWVLIDLPHLMLQMGVDLLGRTRVA
;
A
#
# COMPACT_ATOMS: atom_id res chain seq x y z
N MET A 1 12.80 19.16 31.04
CA MET A 1 11.95 18.09 31.58
C MET A 1 11.23 17.49 30.39
N THR A 2 11.79 16.46 29.82
CA THR A 2 11.28 15.69 28.68
C THR A 2 10.26 14.70 29.20
N GLN A 3 8.99 14.84 28.80
CA GLN A 3 7.97 13.83 29.05
C GLN A 3 8.31 12.56 28.28
N ALA A 4 8.33 11.45 29.00
CA ALA A 4 8.46 10.12 28.42
C ALA A 4 7.20 9.78 27.61
N PRO A 5 7.30 9.00 26.51
CA PRO A 5 6.12 8.56 25.77
C PRO A 5 5.25 7.65 26.61
N GLU A 6 3.93 7.84 26.51
CA GLU A 6 2.92 7.03 27.15
C GLU A 6 3.12 5.54 26.83
N SER A 7 3.00 4.71 27.85
CA SER A 7 3.18 3.27 27.79
C SER A 7 2.10 2.61 26.93
N ASP A 8 2.49 2.04 25.79
CA ASP A 8 1.70 1.03 25.08
C ASP A 8 1.44 -0.16 26.00
N THR A 9 0.26 -0.24 26.59
CA THR A 9 -0.15 -1.39 27.38
C THR A 9 -0.35 -2.58 26.42
N PRO A 10 0.32 -3.72 26.63
CA PRO A 10 0.13 -4.89 25.78
C PRO A 10 -1.33 -5.34 25.81
N MET A 11 -1.92 -5.48 24.62
CA MET A 11 -3.30 -5.95 24.45
C MET A 11 -3.46 -7.36 25.05
N GLN A 12 -4.39 -7.53 25.99
CA GLN A 12 -4.74 -8.84 26.53
C GLN A 12 -5.21 -9.78 25.40
N PRO A 13 -4.93 -11.09 25.46
CA PRO A 13 -5.40 -12.03 24.45
C PRO A 13 -6.94 -12.07 24.42
N MET A 14 -7.51 -11.53 23.35
CA MET A 14 -8.96 -11.58 23.09
C MET A 14 -9.41 -13.02 22.80
N GLN A 15 -10.60 -13.40 23.29
CA GLN A 15 -11.24 -14.65 22.89
C GLN A 15 -11.53 -14.63 21.38
N HIS A 16 -11.47 -15.79 20.74
CA HIS A 16 -11.59 -15.89 19.26
C HIS A 16 -12.89 -15.27 18.72
N ALA A 17 -14.02 -15.48 19.40
CA ALA A 17 -15.32 -14.90 19.00
C ALA A 17 -15.32 -13.38 19.06
N GLU A 18 -14.82 -12.79 20.14
CA GLU A 18 -14.71 -11.34 20.33
C GLU A 18 -13.78 -10.70 19.26
N ARG A 19 -12.68 -11.37 18.96
CA ARG A 19 -11.77 -10.92 17.89
C ARG A 19 -12.46 -10.89 16.53
N THR A 20 -13.22 -11.93 16.20
CA THR A 20 -13.97 -12.01 14.94
C THR A 20 -15.01 -10.91 14.84
N GLU A 21 -15.77 -10.67 15.93
CA GLU A 21 -16.77 -9.61 15.98
C GLU A 21 -16.16 -8.23 15.75
N LYS A 22 -15.06 -7.90 16.43
CA LYS A 22 -14.34 -6.63 16.26
C LYS A 22 -13.82 -6.44 14.83
N ILE A 23 -13.28 -7.49 14.22
CA ILE A 23 -12.83 -7.45 12.82
C ILE A 23 -13.99 -7.18 11.87
N GLN A 24 -15.13 -7.85 12.05
CA GLN A 24 -16.31 -7.66 11.19
C GLN A 24 -16.91 -6.25 11.35
N ALA A 25 -17.01 -5.75 12.58
CA ALA A 25 -17.49 -4.39 12.86
C ALA A 25 -16.58 -3.34 12.20
N ALA A 26 -15.27 -3.49 12.32
CA ALA A 26 -14.30 -2.60 11.69
C ALA A 26 -14.40 -2.62 10.14
N LYS A 27 -14.54 -3.81 9.53
CA LYS A 27 -14.76 -3.91 8.08
C LYS A 27 -16.05 -3.22 7.64
N ALA A 28 -17.14 -3.44 8.35
CA ALA A 28 -18.42 -2.81 8.04
C ALA A 28 -18.34 -1.27 8.14
N LEU A 29 -17.66 -0.74 9.17
CA LEU A 29 -17.43 0.68 9.35
C LEU A 29 -16.63 1.26 8.18
N VAL A 30 -15.45 0.66 7.89
CA VAL A 30 -14.56 1.14 6.81
C VAL A 30 -15.25 0.99 5.46
N TRP A 31 -15.96 -0.13 5.21
CA TRP A 31 -16.70 -0.31 3.97
C TRP A 31 -17.76 0.75 3.77
N ARG A 32 -18.52 1.12 4.81
CA ARG A 32 -19.49 2.23 4.77
C ARG A 32 -18.80 3.55 4.37
N TRP A 33 -17.70 3.89 5.03
CA TRP A 33 -16.87 5.05 4.68
C TRP A 33 -16.46 5.03 3.20
N LEU A 34 -15.89 3.91 2.73
CA LEU A 34 -15.41 3.75 1.36
C LEU A 34 -16.52 3.84 0.30
N GLN A 35 -17.75 3.44 0.63
CA GLN A 35 -18.90 3.57 -0.28
C GLN A 35 -19.46 4.98 -0.31
N ALA A 36 -19.41 5.72 0.79
CA ALA A 36 -19.96 7.06 0.90
C ALA A 36 -19.01 8.16 0.39
N ALA A 37 -17.69 7.92 0.39
CA ALA A 37 -16.64 8.89 0.02
C ALA A 37 -16.60 9.21 -1.50
N ARG A 38 -17.77 9.50 -2.11
CA ARG A 38 -17.95 9.69 -3.56
C ARG A 38 -18.51 11.07 -3.93
N GLY A 39 -18.22 12.11 -3.13
CA GLY A 39 -18.52 13.49 -3.54
C GLY A 39 -19.99 13.91 -3.49
N SER A 40 -20.79 13.37 -2.55
CA SER A 40 -22.17 13.81 -2.29
C SER A 40 -22.28 14.34 -0.85
N ASP A 41 -23.42 15.00 -0.54
CA ASP A 41 -23.75 15.40 0.84
C ASP A 41 -23.65 14.22 1.83
N SER A 42 -23.84 12.99 1.36
CA SER A 42 -23.63 11.76 2.12
C SER A 42 -22.15 11.50 2.51
N ALA A 43 -21.18 12.10 1.83
CA ALA A 43 -19.75 11.93 2.15
C ALA A 43 -19.37 12.68 3.44
N ALA A 44 -19.92 13.87 3.66
CA ALA A 44 -19.71 14.64 4.88
C ALA A 44 -20.32 13.93 6.09
N ASP A 45 -21.56 13.45 5.97
CA ASP A 45 -22.24 12.68 7.02
C ASP A 45 -21.47 11.40 7.35
N ALA A 46 -21.00 10.67 6.33
CA ALA A 46 -20.22 9.46 6.54
C ALA A 46 -18.84 9.76 7.16
N ALA A 47 -18.22 10.89 6.84
CA ALA A 47 -16.99 11.32 7.49
C ALA A 47 -17.22 11.59 8.97
N GLU A 48 -18.31 12.26 9.33
CA GLU A 48 -18.68 12.50 10.72
C GLU A 48 -19.00 11.21 11.46
N GLU A 49 -19.73 10.29 10.81
CA GLU A 49 -20.11 9.01 11.39
C GLU A 49 -18.93 8.04 11.52
N CYS A 50 -18.04 7.96 10.54
CA CYS A 50 -17.03 6.90 10.46
C CYS A 50 -15.62 7.34 10.88
N VAL A 51 -15.25 8.64 10.76
CA VAL A 51 -13.88 9.13 10.97
C VAL A 51 -13.80 9.93 12.25
N ALA A 52 -12.78 9.69 13.07
CA ALA A 52 -12.54 10.48 14.29
C ALA A 52 -12.24 11.96 13.93
N ALA A 53 -12.65 12.88 14.80
CA ALA A 53 -12.44 14.30 14.56
C ALA A 53 -10.96 14.68 14.43
N ASP A 54 -10.10 13.97 15.15
CA ASP A 54 -8.65 14.13 15.25
C ASP A 54 -7.87 13.04 14.47
N ALA A 55 -8.52 12.32 13.56
CA ALA A 55 -7.90 11.27 12.76
C ALA A 55 -6.66 11.79 12.01
N ILE A 56 -5.64 10.92 11.89
CA ILE A 56 -4.40 11.23 11.17
C ILE A 56 -4.31 10.36 9.92
N TRP A 57 -4.18 11.00 8.76
CA TRP A 57 -3.96 10.32 7.49
C TRP A 57 -2.55 10.54 6.98
N HIS A 58 -1.85 9.47 6.73
CA HIS A 58 -0.56 9.45 6.09
C HIS A 58 -0.74 9.04 4.62
N CYS A 59 -0.66 10.02 3.75
CA CYS A 59 -0.86 9.87 2.32
C CYS A 59 0.49 9.82 1.59
N CYS A 60 0.50 9.34 0.35
CA CYS A 60 1.66 9.47 -0.52
C CYS A 60 2.02 10.93 -0.78
N HIS A 61 3.26 11.17 -1.24
CA HIS A 61 3.66 12.49 -1.73
C HIS A 61 2.80 12.87 -2.96
N PRO A 62 2.35 14.16 -3.08
CA PRO A 62 2.79 15.35 -2.34
C PRO A 62 1.96 15.70 -1.10
N VAL A 63 0.90 14.95 -0.80
CA VAL A 63 -0.01 15.25 0.30
C VAL A 63 0.65 15.03 1.66
N ASN A 64 1.31 13.90 1.83
CA ASN A 64 2.02 13.45 3.04
C ASN A 64 1.11 13.25 4.25
N GLU A 65 0.94 14.23 5.16
CA GLU A 65 0.22 14.04 6.41
C GLU A 65 -0.90 15.06 6.58
N LEU A 66 -2.08 14.56 7.02
CA LEU A 66 -3.28 15.36 7.25
C LEU A 66 -3.81 15.06 8.65
N HIS A 67 -4.12 16.11 9.41
CA HIS A 67 -4.63 16.02 10.78
C HIS A 67 -6.05 16.55 10.88
N GLY A 68 -6.96 15.69 11.33
CA GLY A 68 -8.38 15.98 11.51
C GLY A 68 -9.20 15.91 10.22
N ARG A 69 -10.51 15.69 10.38
CA ARG A 69 -11.47 15.51 9.26
C ARG A 69 -11.43 16.63 8.23
N ASP A 70 -11.36 17.89 8.68
CA ASP A 70 -11.35 19.03 7.77
C ASP A 70 -10.10 19.08 6.88
N ALA A 71 -8.93 18.70 7.42
CA ALA A 71 -7.70 18.61 6.63
C ALA A 71 -7.77 17.44 5.65
N ILE A 72 -8.34 16.30 6.06
CA ILE A 72 -8.56 15.13 5.23
C ILE A 72 -9.49 15.48 4.06
N GLU A 73 -10.60 16.15 4.33
CA GLU A 73 -11.52 16.58 3.28
C GLU A 73 -10.84 17.52 2.28
N ARG A 74 -10.21 18.59 2.75
CA ARG A 74 -9.57 19.58 1.87
C ARG A 74 -8.33 19.07 1.16
N GLY A 75 -7.54 18.20 1.80
CA GLY A 75 -6.25 17.74 1.29
C GLY A 75 -6.31 16.46 0.48
N TRP A 76 -7.38 15.67 0.62
CA TRP A 76 -7.51 14.37 -0.05
C TRP A 76 -8.84 14.18 -0.77
N ALA A 77 -9.98 14.19 -0.04
CA ALA A 77 -11.27 13.79 -0.62
C ALA A 77 -11.76 14.79 -1.67
N ALA A 78 -11.81 16.09 -1.33
CA ALA A 78 -12.27 17.11 -2.26
C ALA A 78 -11.41 17.23 -3.53
N PRO A 79 -10.06 17.23 -3.49
CA PRO A 79 -9.24 17.19 -4.69
C PRO A 79 -9.48 15.94 -5.56
N LEU A 80 -9.65 14.77 -4.95
CA LEU A 80 -9.92 13.53 -5.68
C LEU A 80 -11.27 13.58 -6.39
N CYS A 81 -12.33 14.01 -5.70
CA CYS A 81 -13.66 14.15 -6.28
C CYS A 81 -13.74 15.25 -7.34
N ALA A 82 -13.01 16.36 -7.17
CA ALA A 82 -12.93 17.40 -8.19
C ALA A 82 -12.19 16.91 -9.44
N ALA A 83 -11.15 16.09 -9.27
CA ALA A 83 -10.40 15.51 -10.37
C ALA A 83 -11.21 14.47 -11.16
N PHE A 84 -12.07 13.72 -10.47
CA PHE A 84 -12.93 12.69 -11.05
C PHE A 84 -14.38 12.90 -10.60
N PRO A 85 -15.16 13.78 -11.28
CA PRO A 85 -16.55 14.08 -10.88
C PRO A 85 -17.49 12.87 -10.93
N ASP A 86 -17.18 11.89 -11.78
CA ASP A 86 -17.88 10.63 -11.97
C ASP A 86 -17.14 9.45 -11.31
N ILE A 87 -16.37 9.69 -10.24
CA ILE A 87 -15.51 8.70 -9.59
C ILE A 87 -16.25 7.42 -9.21
N GLU A 88 -15.72 6.29 -9.62
CA GLU A 88 -16.14 4.96 -9.22
C GLU A 88 -14.99 4.26 -8.50
N ARG A 89 -15.28 3.66 -7.34
CA ARG A 89 -14.32 2.82 -6.62
C ARG A 89 -14.51 1.36 -7.01
N ARG A 90 -13.46 0.74 -7.53
CA ARG A 90 -13.38 -0.69 -7.86
C ARG A 90 -12.36 -1.34 -6.94
N ALA A 91 -12.85 -1.83 -5.80
CA ALA A 91 -12.02 -2.58 -4.87
C ALA A 91 -11.83 -4.02 -5.36
N ASP A 92 -10.59 -4.49 -5.36
CA ASP A 92 -10.21 -5.86 -5.72
C ASP A 92 -10.00 -6.72 -4.47
N ILE A 93 -9.45 -6.10 -3.40
CA ILE A 93 -9.22 -6.74 -2.11
C ILE A 93 -9.78 -5.85 -1.00
N LEU A 94 -10.54 -6.45 -0.09
CA LEU A 94 -10.95 -5.89 1.20
C LEU A 94 -10.74 -6.96 2.26
N MET A 95 -9.92 -6.66 3.25
CA MET A 95 -9.58 -7.58 4.34
C MET A 95 -9.36 -6.84 5.64
N ALA A 96 -9.43 -7.55 6.77
CA ALA A 96 -9.14 -6.98 8.06
C ALA A 96 -8.43 -7.96 8.99
N GLY A 97 -7.76 -7.44 10.00
CA GLY A 97 -7.09 -8.24 11.00
C GLY A 97 -6.64 -7.42 12.18
N VAL A 98 -6.14 -8.11 13.20
CA VAL A 98 -5.53 -7.46 14.37
C VAL A 98 -4.03 -7.48 14.20
N PHE A 99 -3.42 -6.31 14.28
CA PHE A 99 -1.97 -6.15 14.38
C PHE A 99 -1.57 -5.94 15.84
N ASP A 100 -0.53 -6.60 16.28
CA ASP A 100 -0.06 -6.61 17.68
C ASP A 100 0.96 -5.50 18.02
N GLY A 101 1.30 -4.65 17.04
CA GLY A 101 2.27 -3.56 17.24
C GLY A 101 3.74 -3.98 17.30
N ARG A 102 4.05 -5.26 17.12
CA ARG A 102 5.40 -5.86 17.37
C ARG A 102 6.57 -5.21 16.64
N PHE A 103 6.31 -4.49 15.56
CA PHE A 103 7.40 -3.87 14.78
C PHE A 103 7.63 -2.40 15.12
N CYS A 104 6.61 -1.63 15.57
CA CYS A 104 6.79 -0.21 15.93
C CYS A 104 5.50 0.54 16.25
N GLY A 105 4.66 0.00 17.09
CA GLY A 105 3.38 0.63 17.43
C GLY A 105 2.32 0.48 16.33
N GLY A 106 1.15 1.07 16.53
CA GLY A 106 -0.01 0.92 15.65
C GLY A 106 -0.76 -0.38 15.88
N ALA A 107 -0.65 -0.98 17.08
CA ALA A 107 -1.48 -2.09 17.50
C ALA A 107 -2.98 -1.76 17.35
N GLY A 108 -3.79 -2.77 17.04
CA GLY A 108 -5.23 -2.58 16.90
C GLY A 108 -5.84 -3.33 15.71
N VAL A 109 -7.10 -3.02 15.43
CA VAL A 109 -7.80 -3.56 14.25
C VAL A 109 -7.48 -2.69 13.06
N TRP A 110 -6.99 -3.32 12.00
CA TRP A 110 -6.73 -2.68 10.72
C TRP A 110 -7.60 -3.29 9.62
N VAL A 111 -8.07 -2.44 8.73
CA VAL A 111 -8.76 -2.82 7.49
C VAL A 111 -7.89 -2.37 6.31
N ALA A 112 -7.62 -3.28 5.38
CA ALA A 112 -6.82 -2.98 4.20
C ALA A 112 -7.64 -3.20 2.92
N SER A 113 -7.47 -2.30 1.95
CA SER A 113 -8.11 -2.40 0.64
C SER A 113 -7.17 -1.97 -0.46
N THR A 114 -7.24 -2.63 -1.63
CA THR A 114 -6.57 -2.21 -2.86
C THR A 114 -7.48 -2.44 -4.06
N GLY A 115 -7.24 -1.69 -5.12
CA GLY A 115 -8.02 -1.67 -6.34
C GLY A 115 -7.77 -0.41 -7.14
N HIS A 116 -8.79 0.10 -7.82
CA HIS A 116 -8.71 1.31 -8.63
C HIS A 116 -9.87 2.26 -8.36
N TYR A 117 -9.57 3.55 -8.30
CA TYR A 117 -10.54 4.57 -8.67
C TYR A 117 -10.57 4.67 -10.19
N CYS A 118 -11.73 4.85 -10.78
CA CYS A 118 -11.85 5.16 -12.20
C CYS A 118 -12.91 6.25 -12.43
N GLY A 119 -12.73 7.00 -13.46
CA GLY A 119 -13.62 8.09 -13.85
C GLY A 119 -13.00 8.94 -14.94
N THR A 120 -13.72 9.95 -15.39
CA THR A 120 -13.22 10.95 -16.33
C THR A 120 -12.30 11.92 -15.58
N PHE A 121 -11.02 12.00 -15.96
CA PHE A 121 -10.04 12.86 -15.32
C PHE A 121 -10.17 14.30 -15.83
N GLU A 122 -10.96 15.13 -15.12
CA GLU A 122 -11.40 16.46 -15.60
C GLU A 122 -10.70 17.65 -14.92
N ALA A 123 -10.14 17.49 -13.71
CA ALA A 123 -9.43 18.58 -13.05
C ALA A 123 -8.07 18.15 -12.51
N THR A 124 -7.19 19.11 -12.24
CA THR A 124 -5.83 18.87 -11.75
C THR A 124 -5.85 18.08 -10.42
N LEU A 125 -5.13 16.95 -10.36
CA LEU A 125 -4.91 16.19 -9.14
C LEU A 125 -3.43 16.23 -8.75
N PHE A 126 -3.12 16.80 -7.58
CA PHE A 126 -1.76 16.85 -6.99
C PHE A 126 -0.67 17.35 -7.95
N GLY A 127 -1.03 18.29 -8.83
CA GLY A 127 -0.12 18.87 -9.83
C GLY A 127 -0.15 18.17 -11.19
N ILE A 128 -0.91 17.08 -11.36
CA ILE A 128 -1.08 16.38 -12.64
C ILE A 128 -2.25 17.02 -13.39
N ALA A 129 -1.99 17.52 -14.61
CA ALA A 129 -3.01 18.11 -15.45
C ALA A 129 -4.01 17.05 -15.97
N PRO A 130 -5.32 17.38 -16.09
CA PRO A 130 -6.33 16.44 -16.54
C PRO A 130 -6.15 16.05 -18.01
N SER A 131 -6.56 14.83 -18.34
CA SER A 131 -6.59 14.36 -19.75
C SER A 131 -7.93 14.56 -20.43
N GLY A 132 -9.02 14.78 -19.68
CA GLY A 132 -10.39 14.77 -20.16
C GLY A 132 -10.88 13.38 -20.60
N ASN A 133 -10.13 12.33 -20.33
CA ASN A 133 -10.44 10.94 -20.70
C ASN A 133 -10.64 10.07 -19.47
N LEU A 134 -11.22 8.86 -19.68
CA LEU A 134 -11.25 7.82 -18.66
C LEU A 134 -9.83 7.54 -18.17
N ALA A 135 -9.66 7.54 -16.86
CA ALA A 135 -8.42 7.13 -16.21
C ALA A 135 -8.69 6.18 -15.04
N PHE A 136 -7.69 5.36 -14.73
CA PHE A 136 -7.68 4.45 -13.60
C PHE A 136 -6.55 4.85 -12.64
N LEU A 137 -6.89 5.16 -11.41
CA LEU A 137 -5.93 5.50 -10.36
C LEU A 137 -5.85 4.35 -9.36
N ARG A 138 -4.79 3.53 -9.45
CA ARG A 138 -4.58 2.41 -8.52
C ARG A 138 -4.37 2.94 -7.11
N PHE A 139 -5.02 2.32 -6.13
CA PHE A 139 -4.89 2.68 -4.72
C PHE A 139 -4.48 1.49 -3.85
N GLY A 140 -3.83 1.79 -2.73
CA GLY A 140 -3.64 0.94 -1.58
C GLY A 140 -3.95 1.75 -0.32
N GLU A 141 -4.75 1.19 0.56
CA GLU A 141 -5.25 1.86 1.73
C GLU A 141 -5.28 0.93 2.94
N PHE A 142 -4.90 1.47 4.08
CA PHE A 142 -4.97 0.83 5.39
C PHE A 142 -5.64 1.78 6.38
N TYR A 143 -6.61 1.29 7.13
CA TYR A 143 -7.38 2.06 8.10
C TYR A 143 -7.32 1.39 9.46
N ARG A 144 -6.87 2.11 10.48
CA ARG A 144 -6.92 1.67 11.88
C ARG A 144 -8.22 2.13 12.51
N VAL A 145 -8.91 1.19 13.14
CA VAL A 145 -10.20 1.41 13.79
C VAL A 145 -10.05 1.28 15.29
N GLU A 146 -10.54 2.27 16.02
CA GLU A 146 -10.71 2.24 17.47
C GLU A 146 -12.18 2.55 17.80
N GLY A 147 -12.79 1.65 18.60
CA GLY A 147 -14.22 1.74 18.84
C GLY A 147 -15.03 1.67 17.54
N ASP A 148 -15.77 2.73 17.27
CA ASP A 148 -16.62 2.91 16.09
C ASP A 148 -16.08 3.97 15.12
N LYS A 149 -14.77 4.30 15.19
CA LYS A 149 -14.13 5.35 14.37
C LYS A 149 -12.85 4.88 13.70
N ILE A 150 -12.63 5.38 12.50
CA ILE A 150 -11.33 5.36 11.83
C ILE A 150 -10.49 6.47 12.45
N VAL A 151 -9.37 6.09 13.07
CA VAL A 151 -8.46 7.04 13.77
C VAL A 151 -7.18 7.30 13.01
N GLU A 152 -6.79 6.41 12.10
CA GLU A 152 -5.56 6.52 11.33
C GLU A 152 -5.77 5.89 9.95
N ALA A 153 -5.18 6.49 8.91
CA ALA A 153 -5.09 5.87 7.59
C ALA A 153 -3.68 5.94 7.01
N ARG A 154 -3.35 4.98 6.16
CA ARG A 154 -2.17 4.96 5.29
C ARG A 154 -2.67 4.81 3.86
N ILE A 155 -2.27 5.72 2.97
CA ILE A 155 -2.81 5.75 1.60
C ILE A 155 -1.68 5.98 0.60
N ILE A 156 -1.57 5.09 -0.38
CA ILE A 156 -0.72 5.28 -1.56
C ILE A 156 -1.59 5.14 -2.81
N VAL A 157 -1.49 6.09 -3.72
CA VAL A 157 -2.03 5.98 -5.07
C VAL A 157 -0.91 6.05 -6.10
N ASP A 158 -1.06 5.34 -7.23
CA ASP A 158 -0.04 5.30 -8.28
C ASP A 158 -0.14 6.52 -9.19
N LEU A 159 0.40 7.66 -8.72
CA LEU A 159 0.43 8.92 -9.48
C LEU A 159 1.30 8.82 -10.74
N ILE A 160 2.28 7.91 -10.77
CA ILE A 160 3.12 7.71 -11.96
C ILE A 160 2.32 7.03 -13.07
N ASP A 161 1.40 6.12 -12.70
CA ASP A 161 0.46 5.56 -13.68
C ASP A 161 -0.52 6.61 -14.19
N LEU A 162 -1.04 7.47 -13.32
CA LEU A 162 -1.92 8.57 -13.75
C LEU A 162 -1.21 9.48 -14.75
N LEU A 163 0.05 9.88 -14.48
CA LEU A 163 0.88 10.62 -15.43
C LEU A 163 1.02 9.90 -16.78
N ARG A 164 1.33 8.61 -16.75
CA ARG A 164 1.45 7.80 -17.97
C ARG A 164 0.16 7.82 -18.78
N GLN A 165 -1.00 7.76 -18.12
CA GLN A 165 -2.32 7.81 -18.77
C GLN A 165 -2.63 9.19 -19.38
N THR A 166 -2.02 10.28 -18.89
CA THR A 166 -2.08 11.59 -19.56
C THR A 166 -1.07 11.76 -20.71
N GLY A 167 -0.30 10.71 -21.03
CA GLY A 167 0.73 10.74 -22.07
C GLY A 167 2.10 11.24 -21.59
N ILE A 168 2.26 11.52 -20.30
CA ILE A 168 3.52 12.02 -19.73
C ILE A 168 4.30 10.87 -19.09
N ARG A 169 5.52 10.65 -19.58
CA ARG A 169 6.43 9.66 -19.00
C ARG A 169 7.58 10.36 -18.28
N VAL A 170 7.63 10.21 -16.96
CA VAL A 170 8.63 10.86 -16.08
C VAL A 170 9.76 9.92 -15.64
N LEU A 171 9.60 8.60 -15.83
CA LEU A 171 10.58 7.55 -15.58
C LEU A 171 10.94 6.82 -16.88
N PRO A 172 12.11 6.17 -16.96
CA PRO A 172 12.44 5.29 -18.08
C PRO A 172 11.39 4.21 -18.29
N VAL A 173 11.32 3.67 -19.51
CA VAL A 173 10.49 2.48 -19.78
C VAL A 173 10.99 1.32 -18.93
N PRO A 174 10.14 0.74 -18.07
CA PRO A 174 10.57 -0.35 -17.19
C PRO A 174 10.77 -1.66 -17.97
N THR A 175 11.48 -2.58 -17.35
CA THR A 175 11.61 -3.95 -17.87
C THR A 175 10.41 -4.83 -17.52
N GLY A 176 9.64 -4.48 -16.47
CA GLY A 176 8.35 -5.06 -16.18
C GLY A 176 7.23 -4.49 -17.05
N ILE A 177 6.10 -5.18 -17.14
CA ILE A 177 4.93 -4.75 -17.91
C ILE A 177 4.15 -3.68 -17.14
N GLU A 178 3.87 -2.55 -17.79
CA GLU A 178 2.92 -1.54 -17.29
C GLU A 178 1.53 -1.87 -17.82
N MET A 179 0.60 -2.15 -16.92
CA MET A 179 -0.74 -2.61 -17.27
C MET A 179 -1.75 -2.16 -16.22
N LEU A 180 -3.02 -2.18 -16.57
CA LEU A 180 -4.08 -2.14 -15.56
C LEU A 180 -3.96 -3.42 -14.71
N VAL A 181 -3.64 -3.24 -13.43
CA VAL A 181 -3.38 -4.36 -12.52
C VAL A 181 -4.69 -5.08 -12.21
N PRO A 182 -4.80 -6.40 -12.47
CA PRO A 182 -6.02 -7.14 -12.18
C PRO A 182 -6.19 -7.41 -10.68
N GLY A 183 -7.42 -7.67 -10.29
CA GLY A 183 -7.73 -8.28 -9.00
C GLY A 183 -7.27 -9.73 -8.91
N PRO A 184 -7.50 -10.39 -7.75
CA PRO A 184 -7.10 -11.78 -7.53
C PRO A 184 -7.71 -12.74 -8.54
N GLN A 185 -6.91 -13.71 -8.97
CA GLN A 185 -7.31 -14.72 -9.93
C GLN A 185 -8.51 -15.58 -9.47
N ASP A 186 -8.63 -15.79 -8.14
CA ASP A 186 -9.74 -16.55 -7.54
C ASP A 186 -11.01 -15.72 -7.33
N HIS A 187 -10.98 -14.42 -7.61
CA HIS A 187 -12.07 -13.46 -7.40
C HIS A 187 -12.60 -13.41 -5.95
N ALA A 188 -11.82 -13.87 -4.96
CA ALA A 188 -12.22 -13.97 -3.55
C ALA A 188 -11.63 -12.85 -2.66
N GLY A 189 -11.09 -11.79 -3.25
CA GLY A 189 -10.42 -10.71 -2.51
C GLY A 189 -11.34 -9.85 -1.65
N LEU A 190 -12.66 -9.79 -1.93
CA LEU A 190 -13.61 -9.00 -1.14
C LEU A 190 -14.19 -9.84 0.01
N MET A 191 -13.50 -9.85 1.14
CA MET A 191 -13.83 -10.71 2.28
C MET A 191 -14.82 -10.05 3.24
N HIS A 192 -16.10 -9.98 2.89
CA HIS A 192 -17.14 -9.43 3.76
C HIS A 192 -17.52 -10.36 4.92
N ALA A 193 -17.39 -11.67 4.75
CA ALA A 193 -17.68 -12.67 5.77
C ALA A 193 -16.42 -13.08 6.55
N PRO A 194 -16.54 -13.58 7.79
CA PRO A 194 -15.43 -14.13 8.55
C PRO A 194 -14.73 -15.26 7.79
N GLN A 195 -13.40 -15.28 7.85
CA GLN A 195 -12.56 -16.30 7.23
C GLN A 195 -12.06 -17.34 8.23
N SER A 196 -11.62 -18.49 7.73
CA SER A 196 -11.04 -19.56 8.56
C SER A 196 -9.82 -19.06 9.34
N ALA A 197 -9.83 -19.26 10.68
CA ALA A 197 -8.71 -18.90 11.53
C ALA A 197 -7.44 -19.71 11.21
N SER A 198 -7.57 -20.98 10.82
CA SER A 198 -6.44 -21.82 10.43
C SER A 198 -5.83 -21.35 9.12
N ALA A 199 -6.64 -21.04 8.10
CA ALA A 199 -6.15 -20.48 6.84
C ALA A 199 -5.46 -19.13 7.06
N THR A 200 -6.04 -18.27 7.90
CA THR A 200 -5.46 -16.98 8.28
C THR A 200 -4.09 -17.13 8.95
N ALA A 201 -3.94 -18.07 9.87
CA ALA A 201 -2.66 -18.32 10.54
C ALA A 201 -1.62 -18.89 9.57
N GLN A 202 -2.02 -19.80 8.68
CA GLN A 202 -1.13 -20.40 7.67
C GLN A 202 -0.63 -19.36 6.66
N SER A 203 -1.49 -18.50 6.15
CA SER A 203 -1.09 -17.46 5.21
C SER A 203 -0.15 -16.43 5.86
N MET A 204 -0.41 -16.02 7.11
CA MET A 204 0.48 -15.14 7.87
C MET A 204 1.85 -15.79 8.06
N GLN A 205 1.90 -17.04 8.52
CA GLN A 205 3.15 -17.76 8.72
C GLN A 205 3.96 -17.89 7.43
N LEU A 206 3.30 -18.15 6.29
CA LEU A 206 3.94 -18.25 4.98
C LEU A 206 4.60 -16.93 4.58
N VAL A 207 3.89 -15.79 4.73
CA VAL A 207 4.43 -14.47 4.42
C VAL A 207 5.58 -14.10 5.37
N GLU A 208 5.45 -14.35 6.66
CA GLU A 208 6.52 -14.08 7.63
C GLU A 208 7.78 -14.91 7.36
N SER A 209 7.60 -16.17 7.01
CA SER A 209 8.71 -17.04 6.60
C SER A 209 9.40 -16.55 5.33
N MET A 210 8.61 -16.13 4.33
CA MET A 210 9.11 -15.54 3.10
C MET A 210 9.92 -14.26 3.38
N ILE A 211 9.38 -13.33 4.19
CA ILE A 211 10.08 -12.08 4.57
C ILE A 211 11.38 -12.41 5.32
N GLY A 212 11.35 -13.39 6.24
CA GLY A 212 12.55 -13.88 6.94
C GLY A 212 13.62 -14.36 5.97
N GLY A 213 13.22 -15.03 4.87
CA GLY A 213 14.11 -15.42 3.78
C GLY A 213 14.74 -14.22 3.05
N LEU A 214 13.96 -13.16 2.78
CA LEU A 214 14.47 -11.95 2.12
C LEU A 214 15.60 -11.27 2.91
N HIS A 215 15.62 -11.42 4.23
CA HIS A 215 16.67 -10.88 5.10
C HIS A 215 17.97 -11.73 5.08
N GLN A 216 17.95 -12.93 4.46
CA GLN A 216 19.12 -13.83 4.36
C GLN A 216 19.99 -13.56 3.12
N PHE A 217 19.81 -12.40 2.45
CA PHE A 217 20.65 -12.05 1.31
C PHE A 217 22.12 -11.94 1.72
N LYS A 218 22.97 -12.82 1.17
CA LYS A 218 24.40 -12.90 1.48
C LYS A 218 25.21 -13.07 0.20
N ASP A 219 26.40 -12.49 0.19
CA ASP A 219 27.40 -12.68 -0.86
C ASP A 219 26.91 -12.47 -2.29
N GLY A 220 25.94 -11.57 -2.48
CA GLY A 220 25.34 -11.29 -3.78
C GLY A 220 24.45 -12.41 -4.34
N SER A 221 24.20 -13.46 -3.55
CA SER A 221 23.43 -14.63 -4.00
C SER A 221 21.93 -14.48 -3.74
N LEU A 222 21.14 -14.40 -4.81
CA LEU A 222 19.67 -14.44 -4.71
C LEU A 222 19.15 -15.79 -4.17
N LYS A 223 19.92 -16.87 -4.32
CA LYS A 223 19.54 -18.21 -3.83
C LYS A 223 19.45 -18.25 -2.30
N SER A 224 20.27 -17.47 -1.59
CA SER A 224 20.24 -17.42 -0.12
C SER A 224 18.91 -16.89 0.46
N MET A 225 18.13 -16.19 -0.35
CA MET A 225 16.81 -15.67 0.03
C MET A 225 15.69 -16.70 0.00
N GLY A 226 15.93 -17.88 -0.59
CA GLY A 226 15.00 -19.02 -0.55
C GLY A 226 13.65 -18.78 -1.24
N MET A 227 13.57 -17.86 -2.22
CA MET A 227 12.31 -17.48 -2.87
C MET A 227 11.48 -18.67 -3.34
N HIS A 228 12.10 -19.65 -4.00
CA HIS A 228 11.40 -20.83 -4.53
C HIS A 228 10.75 -21.74 -3.47
N ALA A 229 11.12 -21.58 -2.19
CA ALA A 229 10.50 -22.34 -1.11
C ALA A 229 9.13 -21.76 -0.69
N HIS A 230 8.87 -20.51 -1.03
CA HIS A 230 7.68 -19.78 -0.57
C HIS A 230 6.74 -19.39 -1.71
N TRP A 231 7.25 -19.29 -2.93
CA TRP A 231 6.50 -18.79 -4.08
C TRP A 231 6.13 -19.89 -5.05
N SER A 232 4.91 -19.80 -5.59
CA SER A 232 4.50 -20.63 -6.73
C SER A 232 5.43 -20.42 -7.93
N ALA A 233 5.68 -21.48 -8.71
CA ALA A 233 6.45 -21.37 -9.95
C ALA A 233 5.82 -20.37 -10.93
N GLU A 234 4.51 -20.21 -10.91
CA GLU A 234 3.75 -19.34 -11.81
C GLU A 234 3.31 -18.01 -11.14
N MET A 235 4.00 -17.61 -10.07
CA MET A 235 3.65 -16.42 -9.32
C MET A 235 3.59 -15.16 -10.18
N MET A 236 2.70 -14.24 -9.80
CA MET A 236 2.60 -12.90 -10.34
C MET A 236 3.01 -11.86 -9.31
N TRP A 237 3.83 -10.92 -9.72
CA TRP A 237 4.17 -9.73 -8.95
C TRP A 237 3.66 -8.49 -9.68
N TYR A 238 2.72 -7.77 -9.07
CA TYR A 238 2.08 -6.59 -9.64
C TYR A 238 2.69 -5.34 -9.01
N GLY A 239 3.77 -4.83 -9.59
CA GLY A 239 4.45 -3.62 -9.14
C GLY A 239 3.77 -2.32 -9.59
N PRO A 240 4.22 -1.17 -9.07
CA PRO A 240 3.77 0.14 -9.52
C PRO A 240 4.33 0.47 -10.90
N VAL A 241 3.71 1.43 -11.58
CA VAL A 241 4.23 1.96 -12.84
C VAL A 241 5.61 2.60 -12.62
N GLY A 242 6.50 2.44 -13.61
CA GLY A 242 7.92 2.76 -13.51
C GLY A 242 8.80 1.55 -13.15
N ILE A 243 8.23 0.54 -12.44
CA ILE A 243 8.86 -0.78 -12.20
C ILE A 243 8.16 -1.84 -13.07
N GLY A 244 6.82 -1.82 -13.08
CA GLY A 244 6.00 -2.73 -13.84
C GLY A 244 5.78 -4.08 -13.16
N SER A 245 4.95 -4.92 -13.79
CA SER A 245 4.58 -6.26 -13.29
C SER A 245 5.42 -7.34 -13.92
N MET A 246 5.61 -8.46 -13.20
CA MET A 246 6.49 -9.57 -13.59
C MET A 246 5.85 -10.90 -13.23
N ARG A 247 6.26 -11.93 -13.97
CA ARG A 247 5.81 -13.29 -13.73
C ARG A 247 6.99 -14.19 -13.40
N ARG A 248 6.76 -15.19 -12.54
CA ARG A 248 7.73 -16.15 -12.02
C ARG A 248 8.83 -15.50 -11.17
N VAL A 249 9.45 -16.30 -10.34
CA VAL A 249 10.55 -15.85 -9.47
C VAL A 249 11.71 -15.29 -10.29
N GLU A 250 12.03 -15.94 -11.41
CA GLU A 250 13.14 -15.54 -12.29
C GLU A 250 12.90 -14.16 -12.90
N GLY A 251 11.67 -13.88 -13.39
CA GLY A 251 11.30 -12.56 -13.93
C GLY A 251 11.33 -11.48 -12.86
N PHE A 252 10.77 -11.76 -11.69
CA PHE A 252 10.84 -10.86 -10.54
C PHE A 252 12.29 -10.57 -10.12
N GLN A 253 13.11 -11.61 -10.04
CA GLN A 253 14.52 -11.46 -9.66
C GLN A 253 15.33 -10.67 -10.69
N ALA A 254 15.13 -10.93 -11.96
CA ALA A 254 15.89 -10.27 -13.03
C ALA A 254 15.52 -8.79 -13.17
N HIS A 255 14.24 -8.45 -13.08
CA HIS A 255 13.72 -7.14 -13.47
C HIS A 255 13.41 -6.20 -12.29
N HIS A 256 13.26 -6.74 -11.06
CA HIS A 256 13.03 -5.93 -9.87
C HIS A 256 14.04 -6.22 -8.77
N GLN A 257 14.11 -7.47 -8.28
CA GLN A 257 14.86 -7.78 -7.05
C GLN A 257 16.36 -7.46 -7.20
N LYS A 258 17.01 -7.92 -8.27
CA LYS A 258 18.45 -7.67 -8.50
C LYS A 258 18.78 -6.19 -8.69
N PRO A 259 18.09 -5.41 -9.55
CA PRO A 259 18.30 -3.96 -9.64
C PRO A 259 18.14 -3.25 -8.30
N PHE A 260 17.11 -3.62 -7.55
CA PHE A 260 16.84 -3.08 -6.23
C PHE A 260 17.95 -3.36 -5.21
N LEU A 261 18.45 -4.60 -5.19
CA LEU A 261 19.54 -5.01 -4.29
C LEU A 261 20.87 -4.32 -4.60
N VAL A 262 21.12 -4.04 -5.87
CA VAL A 262 22.31 -3.29 -6.33
C VAL A 262 22.19 -1.82 -5.94
N ALA A 263 21.02 -1.24 -6.12
CA ALA A 263 20.79 0.17 -5.80
C ALA A 263 20.80 0.45 -4.29
N PHE A 264 20.36 -0.52 -3.47
CA PHE A 264 20.18 -0.38 -2.02
C PHE A 264 20.82 -1.55 -1.25
N PRO A 265 22.17 -1.65 -1.27
CA PRO A 265 22.89 -2.81 -0.75
C PRO A 265 22.84 -2.94 0.78
N ASP A 266 22.74 -1.82 1.49
CA ASP A 266 22.68 -1.72 2.96
C ASP A 266 21.27 -1.64 3.53
N ARG A 267 20.26 -1.93 2.70
CA ARG A 267 18.86 -1.81 3.08
C ARG A 267 18.54 -2.57 4.36
N GLN A 268 17.77 -1.94 5.21
CA GLN A 268 17.22 -2.52 6.42
C GLN A 268 15.71 -2.54 6.32
N GLY A 269 15.07 -3.64 6.75
CA GLY A 269 13.63 -3.74 6.88
C GLY A 269 13.13 -2.69 7.86
N GLY A 270 12.11 -1.97 7.46
CA GLY A 270 11.62 -0.82 8.19
C GLY A 270 10.40 -1.11 9.03
N ASN A 271 9.77 -0.03 9.35
CA ASN A 271 8.63 0.09 10.23
C ASN A 271 7.33 -0.36 9.52
N HIS A 272 6.89 -1.56 9.79
CA HIS A 272 5.56 -2.02 9.37
C HIS A 272 4.51 -1.58 10.39
N ARG A 273 3.74 -0.54 10.03
CA ARG A 273 2.64 -0.01 10.87
C ARG A 273 1.50 -1.00 11.03
N ALA A 274 1.25 -1.84 10.01
CA ALA A 274 0.33 -2.94 10.10
C ALA A 274 0.81 -4.13 9.26
N ARG A 275 0.66 -5.33 9.79
CA ARG A 275 0.69 -6.59 9.05
C ARG A 275 -0.46 -7.44 9.53
N ILE A 276 -1.40 -7.70 8.65
CA ILE A 276 -2.65 -8.39 8.95
C ILE A 276 -2.88 -9.54 7.96
N ALA A 277 -3.61 -10.55 8.39
CA ALA A 277 -4.03 -11.65 7.55
C ALA A 277 -5.52 -11.93 7.73
N GLU A 278 -6.16 -12.37 6.66
CA GLU A 278 -7.53 -12.87 6.64
C GLU A 278 -7.69 -13.93 5.54
N GLY A 279 -8.05 -15.16 5.92
CA GLY A 279 -8.14 -16.28 4.97
C GLY A 279 -6.82 -16.54 4.26
N ALA A 280 -6.85 -16.57 2.94
CA ALA A 280 -5.69 -16.78 2.08
C ALA A 280 -4.87 -15.51 1.83
N TYR A 281 -5.26 -14.37 2.37
CA TYR A 281 -4.64 -13.09 2.07
C TYR A 281 -3.88 -12.52 3.28
N VAL A 282 -2.77 -11.86 2.97
CA VAL A 282 -1.98 -11.10 3.94
C VAL A 282 -1.73 -9.71 3.37
N ALA A 283 -1.81 -8.69 4.20
CA ALA A 283 -1.47 -7.33 3.81
C ALA A 283 -0.48 -6.71 4.80
N SER A 284 0.40 -5.85 4.32
CA SER A 284 1.37 -5.14 5.14
C SER A 284 1.59 -3.72 4.61
N THR A 285 1.72 -2.75 5.51
CA THR A 285 2.16 -1.41 5.18
C THR A 285 3.38 -1.03 5.98
N GLY A 286 4.41 -0.50 5.30
CA GLY A 286 5.62 0.03 5.89
C GLY A 286 5.72 1.54 5.69
N TRP A 287 5.94 2.28 6.81
CA TRP A 287 5.99 3.73 6.79
C TRP A 287 7.05 4.27 7.75
N PRO A 288 8.34 4.12 7.38
CA PRO A 288 8.87 3.47 6.18
C PRO A 288 8.87 1.93 6.25
N SER A 289 8.87 1.28 5.09
CA SER A 289 9.12 -0.15 4.96
C SER A 289 10.62 -0.46 4.97
N ILE A 290 11.40 0.40 4.34
CA ILE A 290 12.84 0.23 4.15
C ILE A 290 13.54 1.55 4.41
N THR A 291 14.74 1.46 5.00
CA THR A 291 15.76 2.51 5.04
C THR A 291 17.01 2.00 4.33
N ALA A 292 17.67 2.84 3.56
CA ALA A 292 18.87 2.44 2.81
C ALA A 292 19.68 3.65 2.35
N THR A 293 20.90 3.39 1.87
CA THR A 293 21.67 4.33 1.07
C THR A 293 21.43 4.06 -0.42
N HIS A 294 21.12 5.08 -1.21
CA HIS A 294 21.06 4.99 -2.68
C HIS A 294 22.48 4.91 -3.27
N ALA A 295 23.03 3.70 -3.36
CA ALA A 295 24.44 3.44 -3.71
C ALA A 295 24.64 2.94 -5.15
N GLY A 296 23.59 2.67 -5.89
CA GLY A 296 23.66 2.24 -7.31
C GLY A 296 22.52 2.85 -8.13
N ASP A 297 22.62 2.76 -9.45
CA ASP A 297 21.61 3.32 -10.36
C ASP A 297 20.24 2.71 -10.12
N TYR A 298 19.21 3.55 -10.01
CA TYR A 298 17.82 3.11 -9.83
C TYR A 298 16.83 3.99 -10.57
N LEU A 299 15.96 3.39 -11.37
CA LEU A 299 14.91 4.06 -12.16
C LEU A 299 15.43 5.26 -12.97
N GLY A 300 16.64 5.15 -13.53
CA GLY A 300 17.28 6.19 -14.33
C GLY A 300 17.98 7.30 -13.54
N VAL A 301 18.09 7.14 -12.22
CA VAL A 301 18.85 8.05 -11.36
C VAL A 301 20.16 7.39 -10.97
N PRO A 302 21.34 7.97 -11.32
CA PRO A 302 22.64 7.50 -10.84
C PRO A 302 22.74 7.55 -9.31
N ALA A 303 23.61 6.73 -8.73
CA ALA A 303 23.86 6.69 -7.30
C ALA A 303 24.07 8.10 -6.70
N THR A 304 23.23 8.46 -5.74
CA THR A 304 23.29 9.77 -5.08
C THR A 304 24.02 9.72 -3.73
N HIS A 305 24.21 8.52 -3.19
CA HIS A 305 24.73 8.25 -1.84
C HIS A 305 23.91 8.89 -0.71
N GLN A 306 22.67 9.29 -0.99
CA GLN A 306 21.74 9.80 0.01
C GLN A 306 21.09 8.67 0.80
N GLN A 307 20.84 8.93 2.08
CA GLN A 307 19.97 8.08 2.89
C GLN A 307 18.53 8.28 2.43
N ILE A 308 17.83 7.19 2.18
CA ILE A 308 16.44 7.19 1.72
C ILE A 308 15.55 6.30 2.59
N THR A 309 14.28 6.58 2.54
CA THR A 309 13.22 5.75 3.10
C THR A 309 12.20 5.42 2.02
N MET A 310 11.56 4.23 2.13
CA MET A 310 10.50 3.83 1.21
C MET A 310 9.20 3.59 1.95
N ARG A 311 8.13 4.19 1.46
CA ARG A 311 6.76 3.90 1.88
C ARG A 311 6.20 2.85 0.94
N VAL A 312 5.77 1.70 1.48
CA VAL A 312 5.36 0.53 0.68
C VAL A 312 4.10 -0.09 1.27
N MET A 313 3.27 -0.60 0.39
CA MET A 313 2.11 -1.44 0.72
C MET A 313 2.16 -2.70 -0.11
N ASP A 314 1.90 -3.83 0.54
CA ASP A 314 1.90 -5.16 -0.05
C ASP A 314 0.61 -5.91 0.28
N TRP A 315 0.10 -6.65 -0.70
CA TRP A 315 -0.91 -7.69 -0.53
C TRP A 315 -0.39 -8.97 -1.15
N TRP A 316 -0.50 -10.08 -0.45
CA TRP A 316 -0.15 -11.42 -0.94
C TRP A 316 -1.36 -12.32 -0.92
N ARG A 317 -1.47 -13.19 -1.90
CA ARG A 317 -2.42 -14.30 -1.90
C ARG A 317 -1.68 -15.62 -1.83
N ALA A 318 -2.05 -16.44 -0.84
CA ALA A 318 -1.60 -17.83 -0.71
C ALA A 318 -2.54 -18.75 -1.49
N ALA A 319 -1.98 -19.73 -2.19
CA ALA A 319 -2.72 -20.82 -2.82
C ALA A 319 -1.83 -22.08 -2.78
N ASP A 320 -2.43 -23.23 -2.50
CA ASP A 320 -1.75 -24.53 -2.47
C ASP A 320 -0.44 -24.53 -1.65
N GLY A 321 -0.45 -23.84 -0.52
CA GLY A 321 0.70 -23.76 0.40
C GLY A 321 1.84 -22.85 -0.05
N THR A 322 1.68 -22.09 -1.14
CA THR A 322 2.66 -21.12 -1.65
C THR A 322 2.03 -19.76 -1.92
N LEU A 323 2.85 -18.71 -2.05
CA LEU A 323 2.40 -17.39 -2.48
C LEU A 323 2.25 -17.37 -3.99
N SER A 324 1.09 -17.02 -4.49
CA SER A 324 0.77 -17.04 -5.93
C SER A 324 0.72 -15.66 -6.56
N GLU A 325 0.30 -14.65 -5.80
CA GLU A 325 0.16 -13.27 -6.29
C GLU A 325 0.61 -12.27 -5.22
N ASN A 326 1.20 -11.17 -5.67
CA ASN A 326 1.60 -10.05 -4.81
C ASN A 326 1.28 -8.73 -5.50
N TRP A 327 0.51 -7.88 -4.85
CA TRP A 327 0.21 -6.51 -5.27
C TRP A 327 1.03 -5.55 -4.43
N VAL A 328 1.82 -4.70 -5.09
CA VAL A 328 2.74 -3.78 -4.43
C VAL A 328 2.48 -2.36 -4.89
N LEU A 329 2.41 -1.43 -3.93
CA LEU A 329 2.45 -0.01 -4.16
C LEU A 329 3.65 0.59 -3.42
N ILE A 330 4.36 1.46 -4.10
CA ILE A 330 5.51 2.20 -3.57
C ILE A 330 5.25 3.68 -3.85
N ASP A 331 5.46 4.52 -2.85
CA ASP A 331 5.42 5.99 -3.02
C ASP A 331 6.67 6.43 -3.81
N LEU A 332 6.67 6.17 -5.13
CA LEU A 332 7.79 6.51 -6.01
C LEU A 332 8.06 8.02 -6.05
N PRO A 333 7.07 8.91 -6.09
CA PRO A 333 7.33 10.35 -6.00
C PRO A 333 8.11 10.74 -4.75
N HIS A 334 7.76 10.19 -3.58
CA HIS A 334 8.49 10.43 -2.34
C HIS A 334 9.92 9.87 -2.38
N LEU A 335 10.11 8.65 -2.89
CA LEU A 335 11.43 8.04 -3.04
C LEU A 335 12.33 8.87 -3.95
N MET A 336 11.83 9.24 -5.13
CA MET A 336 12.60 9.98 -6.14
C MET A 336 12.98 11.38 -5.67
N LEU A 337 12.09 12.04 -4.90
CA LEU A 337 12.37 13.34 -4.32
C LEU A 337 13.59 13.29 -3.37
N GLN A 338 13.74 12.23 -2.56
CA GLN A 338 14.89 12.00 -1.69
C GLN A 338 16.20 11.77 -2.49
N MET A 339 16.08 11.28 -3.72
CA MET A 339 17.21 11.14 -4.66
C MET A 339 17.43 12.39 -5.52
N GLY A 340 16.77 13.52 -5.18
CA GLY A 340 16.93 14.80 -5.87
C GLY A 340 16.11 14.96 -7.15
N VAL A 341 15.10 14.10 -7.38
CA VAL A 341 14.26 14.13 -8.59
C VAL A 341 12.81 14.36 -8.23
N ASP A 342 12.29 15.56 -8.46
CA ASP A 342 10.87 15.88 -8.33
C ASP A 342 10.11 15.44 -9.59
N LEU A 343 9.45 14.28 -9.52
CA LEU A 343 8.70 13.73 -10.64
C LEU A 343 7.43 14.54 -10.95
N LEU A 344 6.76 15.08 -9.92
CA LEU A 344 5.53 15.83 -10.09
C LEU A 344 5.82 17.29 -10.48
N GLY A 345 6.94 17.86 -10.04
CA GLY A 345 7.39 19.19 -10.44
C GLY A 345 7.78 19.30 -11.91
N ARG A 346 8.27 18.20 -12.51
CA ARG A 346 8.60 18.11 -13.94
C ARG A 346 7.41 18.28 -14.88
N THR A 347 6.19 18.13 -14.36
CA THR A 347 4.94 18.23 -15.13
C THR A 347 4.31 19.62 -15.05
N ARG A 348 4.84 20.51 -14.22
CA ARG A 348 4.39 21.90 -14.17
C ARG A 348 4.94 22.60 -15.41
N VAL A 349 4.08 22.76 -16.41
CA VAL A 349 4.37 23.63 -17.56
C VAL A 349 4.53 25.04 -17.01
N ALA A 350 5.69 25.67 -17.31
CA ALA A 350 6.00 27.03 -16.91
C ALA A 350 5.04 28.03 -17.58
#